data_ee1517cb932188fe42db3cd6c0be3435
#
_entry.id   ee1517cb932188fe42db3cd6c0be3435
#
_cell.length_a   1.000
_cell.length_b   1.000
_cell.length_c   1.000
_cell.angle_alpha   90.00
_cell.angle_beta   90.00
_cell.angle_gamma   90.00
#
_symmetry.space_group_name_H-M   'P 1'
#
loop_
_entity.id
_entity.type
_entity.pdbx_description
1 polymer ?
#
loop_
_entity_poly.entity_id
_entity_poly.type
_entity_poly.pdbx_seq_one_letter_code
_entity_poly.pdbx_strand_id
1 'polypeptide(L)'
;MGGHGQPPLPRTILAFALGIIFLATGSSKLIDHSAAVADFGRWGIPEPSAMTIAVGVFELSCAALLMVNVATRRVAIALAVEMAAAFAIAGREDGGVQLVVPAAVAALCLGLAWASRPAQEVSTR
;
A
#
# COMPACT_ATOMS: atom_id res chain seq x y z
N MET A 1 -17.10 -18.59 19.60
CA MET A 1 -17.40 -17.91 18.76
C MET A 1 -16.93 -18.11 17.45
N GLY A 2 -17.76 -18.45 16.66
CA GLY A 2 -17.43 -18.76 15.31
C GLY A 2 -16.67 -17.69 14.59
N GLY A 3 -16.70 -16.52 15.13
CA GLY A 3 -16.03 -15.40 14.49
C GLY A 3 -14.58 -15.20 14.84
N HIS A 4 -14.03 -16.11 15.60
CA HIS A 4 -12.69 -15.89 16.08
C HIS A 4 -11.65 -15.62 15.03
N GLY A 5 -11.54 -16.40 14.04
CA GLY A 5 -10.55 -16.20 13.03
C GLY A 5 -11.00 -15.33 11.88
N GLN A 6 -12.24 -14.84 11.95
CA GLN A 6 -12.83 -14.12 10.82
C GLN A 6 -12.71 -12.63 11.02
N PRO A 7 -12.10 -11.91 10.07
CA PRO A 7 -12.11 -10.46 10.15
C PRO A 7 -13.52 -9.93 9.92
N PRO A 8 -13.84 -8.75 10.47
CA PRO A 8 -15.12 -8.13 10.17
C PRO A 8 -15.24 -7.82 8.67
N LEU A 9 -16.44 -7.89 8.17
CA LEU A 9 -16.68 -7.72 6.75
C LEU A 9 -16.16 -6.38 6.20
N PRO A 10 -16.38 -5.24 6.87
CA PRO A 10 -15.83 -3.99 6.35
C PRO A 10 -14.32 -4.01 6.24
N ARG A 11 -13.64 -4.63 7.19
CA ARG A 11 -12.19 -4.74 7.13
C ARG A 11 -11.75 -5.61 5.95
N THR A 12 -12.43 -6.70 5.73
CA THR A 12 -12.13 -7.59 4.62
C THR A 12 -12.33 -6.89 3.28
N ILE A 13 -13.43 -6.14 3.17
CA ILE A 13 -13.71 -5.39 1.95
C ILE A 13 -12.63 -4.35 1.71
N LEU A 14 -12.23 -3.62 2.75
CA LEU A 14 -11.19 -2.61 2.61
C LEU A 14 -9.87 -3.24 2.20
N ALA A 15 -9.50 -4.35 2.83
CA ALA A 15 -8.26 -5.05 2.48
C ALA A 15 -8.27 -5.50 1.03
N PHE A 16 -9.38 -6.04 0.57
CA PHE A 16 -9.49 -6.49 -0.81
C PHE A 16 -9.43 -5.31 -1.78
N ALA A 17 -10.13 -4.23 -1.45
CA ALA A 17 -10.12 -3.03 -2.30
C ALA A 17 -8.72 -2.44 -2.42
N LEU A 18 -8.00 -2.34 -1.29
CA LEU A 18 -6.62 -1.88 -1.32
C LEU A 18 -5.73 -2.84 -2.10
N GLY A 19 -5.99 -4.14 -1.98
CA GLY A 19 -5.27 -5.13 -2.76
C GLY A 19 -5.44 -4.89 -4.26
N ILE A 20 -6.65 -4.60 -4.71
CA ILE A 20 -6.90 -4.29 -6.12
C ILE A 20 -6.13 -3.04 -6.54
N ILE A 21 -6.14 -2.01 -5.70
CA ILE A 21 -5.42 -0.78 -6.01
C ILE A 21 -3.93 -1.05 -6.20
N PHE A 22 -3.32 -1.77 -5.26
CA PHE A 22 -1.88 -2.03 -5.34
C PHE A 22 -1.55 -3.08 -6.40
N LEU A 23 -2.47 -3.97 -6.72
CA LEU A 23 -2.29 -4.86 -7.84
C LEU A 23 -2.18 -4.04 -9.14
N ALA A 24 -3.03 -3.04 -9.29
CA ALA A 24 -2.99 -2.18 -10.47
C ALA A 24 -1.72 -1.34 -10.50
N THR A 25 -1.34 -0.71 -9.38
CA THR A 25 -0.18 0.17 -9.36
C THR A 25 1.12 -0.61 -9.49
N GLY A 26 1.21 -1.76 -8.82
CA GLY A 26 2.40 -2.59 -8.95
C GLY A 26 2.56 -3.17 -10.35
N SER A 27 1.46 -3.62 -10.93
CA SER A 27 1.48 -4.14 -12.30
C SER A 27 1.90 -3.07 -13.30
N SER A 28 1.39 -1.85 -13.14
CA SER A 28 1.71 -0.78 -14.08
C SER A 28 3.20 -0.44 -14.05
N LYS A 29 3.85 -0.56 -12.88
CA LYS A 29 5.28 -0.30 -12.79
C LYS A 29 6.10 -1.33 -13.55
N LEU A 30 5.60 -2.53 -13.70
CA LEU A 30 6.31 -3.58 -14.41
C LEU A 30 5.92 -3.62 -15.89
N ILE A 31 4.65 -3.41 -16.19
CA ILE A 31 4.16 -3.45 -17.57
C ILE A 31 4.55 -2.18 -18.33
N ASP A 32 4.34 -1.02 -17.70
CA ASP A 32 4.69 0.27 -18.30
C ASP A 32 5.97 0.78 -17.66
N HIS A 33 6.99 -0.07 -17.70
CA HIS A 33 8.23 0.15 -16.96
C HIS A 33 8.93 1.44 -17.34
N SER A 34 8.99 1.74 -18.64
CA SER A 34 9.72 2.92 -19.09
C SER A 34 9.10 4.22 -18.57
N ALA A 35 7.77 4.29 -18.50
CA ALA A 35 7.10 5.46 -17.95
C ALA A 35 7.38 5.61 -16.46
N ALA A 36 7.34 4.48 -15.73
CA ALA A 36 7.61 4.51 -14.29
C ALA A 36 9.07 4.88 -14.01
N VAL A 37 10.00 4.38 -14.82
CA VAL A 37 11.41 4.74 -14.67
C VAL A 37 11.61 6.23 -14.89
N ALA A 38 10.92 6.79 -15.89
CA ALA A 38 11.01 8.23 -16.15
C ALA A 38 10.54 9.04 -14.95
N ASP A 39 9.43 8.63 -14.33
CA ASP A 39 8.92 9.32 -13.14
C ASP A 39 9.90 9.21 -11.98
N PHE A 40 10.41 8.01 -11.73
CA PHE A 40 11.35 7.80 -10.63
C PHE A 40 12.63 8.62 -10.84
N GLY A 41 13.11 8.67 -12.08
CA GLY A 41 14.28 9.49 -12.38
C GLY A 41 14.01 10.98 -12.17
N ARG A 42 12.85 11.43 -12.58
CA ARG A 42 12.45 12.82 -12.42
C ARG A 42 12.34 13.19 -10.93
N TRP A 43 11.95 12.25 -10.10
CA TRP A 43 11.84 12.49 -8.66
C TRP A 43 13.17 12.34 -7.93
N GLY A 44 14.24 12.06 -8.64
CA GLY A 44 15.56 11.97 -8.03
C GLY A 44 15.82 10.66 -7.29
N ILE A 45 15.04 9.63 -7.57
CA ILE A 45 15.26 8.33 -6.92
C ILE A 45 16.45 7.65 -7.57
N PRO A 46 17.44 7.21 -6.76
CA PRO A 46 18.62 6.55 -7.33
C PRO A 46 18.24 5.20 -7.94
N GLU A 47 18.99 4.79 -8.96
CA GLU A 47 18.77 3.54 -9.65
C GLU A 47 17.30 3.36 -10.06
N PRO A 48 16.75 4.31 -10.84
CA PRO A 48 15.30 4.31 -11.06
C PRO A 48 14.78 3.02 -11.71
N SER A 49 15.56 2.38 -12.57
CA SER A 49 15.10 1.15 -13.19
C SER A 49 14.95 0.03 -12.17
N ALA A 50 15.97 -0.17 -11.35
CA ALA A 50 15.94 -1.21 -10.31
C ALA A 50 14.90 -0.89 -9.25
N MET A 51 14.79 0.37 -8.85
CA MET A 51 13.83 0.78 -7.82
C MET A 51 12.40 0.62 -8.29
N THR A 52 12.14 0.91 -9.56
CA THR A 52 10.80 0.70 -10.11
C THR A 52 10.39 -0.76 -10.04
N ILE A 53 11.30 -1.67 -10.38
CA ILE A 53 11.01 -3.09 -10.29
C ILE A 53 10.80 -3.50 -8.83
N ALA A 54 11.67 -3.05 -7.93
CA ALA A 54 11.57 -3.40 -6.52
C ALA A 54 10.24 -2.95 -5.92
N VAL A 55 9.85 -1.71 -6.20
CA VAL A 55 8.59 -1.19 -5.68
C VAL A 55 7.40 -1.90 -6.31
N GLY A 56 7.46 -2.17 -7.61
CA GLY A 56 6.39 -2.91 -8.28
C GLY A 56 6.20 -4.30 -7.69
N VAL A 57 7.27 -5.04 -7.49
CA VAL A 57 7.21 -6.37 -6.89
C VAL A 57 6.71 -6.28 -5.45
N PHE A 58 7.19 -5.28 -4.70
CA PHE A 58 6.72 -5.07 -3.34
C PHE A 58 5.21 -4.83 -3.30
N GLU A 59 4.71 -3.97 -4.17
CA GLU A 59 3.27 -3.67 -4.20
C GLU A 59 2.45 -4.88 -4.62
N LEU A 60 2.91 -5.65 -5.60
CA LEU A 60 2.20 -6.85 -6.00
C LEU A 60 2.16 -7.89 -4.88
N SER A 61 3.28 -8.07 -4.19
CA SER A 61 3.33 -9.01 -3.07
C SER A 61 2.39 -8.58 -1.95
N CYS A 62 2.41 -7.30 -1.61
CA CYS A 62 1.51 -6.77 -0.58
C CYS A 62 0.06 -6.90 -1.00
N ALA A 63 -0.23 -6.65 -2.28
CA ALA A 63 -1.59 -6.80 -2.79
C ALA A 63 -2.11 -8.22 -2.61
N ALA A 64 -1.29 -9.20 -2.96
CA ALA A 64 -1.68 -10.59 -2.80
C ALA A 64 -1.95 -10.94 -1.34
N LEU A 65 -1.08 -10.47 -0.44
CA LEU A 65 -1.26 -10.75 0.99
C LEU A 65 -2.53 -10.10 1.54
N LEU A 66 -2.83 -8.88 1.10
CA LEU A 66 -4.07 -8.22 1.52
C LEU A 66 -5.30 -8.97 1.02
N MET A 67 -5.26 -9.45 -0.21
CA MET A 67 -6.41 -10.10 -0.80
C MET A 67 -6.70 -11.45 -0.17
N VAL A 68 -5.68 -12.14 0.34
CA VAL A 68 -5.87 -13.40 1.07
C VAL A 68 -5.89 -13.20 2.58
N ASN A 69 -5.80 -11.96 3.03
CA ASN A 69 -5.94 -11.59 4.44
C ASN A 69 -4.85 -12.17 5.32
N VAL A 70 -3.62 -12.17 4.81
CA VAL A 70 -2.46 -12.67 5.55
C VAL A 70 -1.62 -11.48 5.99
N ALA A 71 -1.28 -11.43 7.27
CA ALA A 71 -0.44 -10.36 7.86
C ALA A 71 -0.99 -8.97 7.54
N THR A 72 -2.29 -8.82 7.52
CA THR A 72 -2.96 -7.62 7.04
C THR A 72 -2.46 -6.35 7.70
N ARG A 73 -2.30 -6.37 9.03
CA ARG A 73 -1.86 -5.18 9.74
C ARG A 73 -0.45 -4.76 9.33
N ARG A 74 0.48 -5.72 9.26
CA ARG A 74 1.86 -5.42 8.90
C ARG A 74 1.96 -4.93 7.46
N VAL A 75 1.22 -5.58 6.57
CA VAL A 75 1.20 -5.19 5.16
C VAL A 75 0.62 -3.79 5.00
N ALA A 76 -0.48 -3.50 5.72
CA ALA A 76 -1.10 -2.18 5.64
C ALA A 76 -0.15 -1.09 6.15
N ILE A 77 0.60 -1.37 7.22
CA ILE A 77 1.57 -0.41 7.74
C ILE A 77 2.69 -0.18 6.71
N ALA A 78 3.21 -1.26 6.12
CA ALA A 78 4.26 -1.14 5.13
C ALA A 78 3.81 -0.31 3.93
N LEU A 79 2.57 -0.54 3.47
CA LEU A 79 2.03 0.23 2.34
C LEU A 79 1.78 1.68 2.73
N ALA A 80 1.37 1.94 3.98
CA ALA A 80 1.20 3.31 4.44
C ALA A 80 2.52 4.06 4.43
N VAL A 81 3.60 3.39 4.85
CA VAL A 81 4.94 3.99 4.81
C VAL A 81 5.34 4.29 3.37
N GLU A 82 5.09 3.36 2.46
CA GLU A 82 5.40 3.58 1.05
C GLU A 82 4.62 4.76 0.48
N MET A 83 3.34 4.86 0.82
CA MET A 83 2.52 5.98 0.33
C MET A 83 2.95 7.30 0.93
N ALA A 84 3.39 7.31 2.19
CA ALA A 84 3.92 8.51 2.82
C ALA A 84 5.20 8.95 2.12
N ALA A 85 6.08 8.01 1.77
CA ALA A 85 7.28 8.32 1.01
C ALA A 85 6.94 8.88 -0.37
N ALA A 86 5.97 8.27 -1.04
CA ALA A 86 5.52 8.76 -2.34
C ALA A 86 4.94 10.16 -2.24
N PHE A 87 4.17 10.43 -1.20
CA PHE A 87 3.63 11.76 -0.96
C PHE A 87 4.76 12.77 -0.81
N ALA A 88 5.77 12.45 0.01
CA ALA A 88 6.86 13.37 0.26
C ALA A 88 7.71 13.60 -1.00
N ILE A 89 8.01 12.54 -1.73
CA ILE A 89 8.91 12.63 -2.89
C ILE A 89 8.20 13.26 -4.08
N ALA A 90 7.05 12.72 -4.47
CA ALA A 90 6.32 13.23 -5.62
C ALA A 90 5.78 14.62 -5.35
N GLY A 91 5.43 14.89 -4.10
CA GLY A 91 4.89 16.19 -3.73
C GLY A 91 5.87 17.32 -3.92
N ARG A 92 7.15 17.06 -3.67
CA ARG A 92 8.16 18.08 -3.89
C ARG A 92 8.31 18.43 -5.36
N GLU A 93 8.15 17.44 -6.23
CA GLU A 93 8.38 17.64 -7.66
C GLU A 93 7.13 18.05 -8.40
N ASP A 94 6.01 17.38 -8.11
CA ASP A 94 4.79 17.56 -8.88
C ASP A 94 3.75 18.43 -8.17
N GLY A 95 3.65 18.28 -6.87
CA GLY A 95 2.71 19.08 -6.07
C GLY A 95 1.25 18.84 -6.42
N GLY A 96 0.40 19.71 -5.91
CA GLY A 96 -0.97 19.80 -6.35
C GLY A 96 -1.78 18.53 -6.20
N VAL A 97 -2.57 18.25 -7.23
CA VAL A 97 -3.51 17.12 -7.20
C VAL A 97 -2.77 15.78 -7.11
N GLN A 98 -1.51 15.75 -7.49
CA GLN A 98 -0.72 14.51 -7.41
C GLN A 98 -0.55 14.03 -5.98
N LEU A 99 -0.76 14.90 -5.00
CA LEU A 99 -0.64 14.52 -3.59
C LEU A 99 -1.89 13.83 -3.06
N VAL A 100 -3.03 14.02 -3.71
CA VAL A 100 -4.31 13.54 -3.18
C VAL A 100 -4.34 12.01 -3.11
N VAL A 101 -3.90 11.34 -4.18
CA VAL A 101 -4.00 9.89 -4.24
C VAL A 101 -3.11 9.21 -3.20
N PRO A 102 -1.81 9.54 -3.11
CA PRO A 102 -0.99 8.91 -2.07
C PRO A 102 -1.51 9.20 -0.66
N ALA A 103 -1.98 10.43 -0.41
CA ALA A 103 -2.51 10.78 0.90
C ALA A 103 -3.75 9.97 1.24
N ALA A 104 -4.68 9.86 0.29
CA ALA A 104 -5.91 9.10 0.50
C ALA A 104 -5.62 7.62 0.71
N VAL A 105 -4.74 7.06 -0.10
CA VAL A 105 -4.39 5.64 0.02
C VAL A 105 -3.66 5.38 1.33
N ALA A 106 -2.76 6.29 1.73
CA ALA A 106 -2.08 6.15 3.03
C ALA A 106 -3.09 6.15 4.17
N ALA A 107 -4.07 7.05 4.12
CA ALA A 107 -5.10 7.11 5.16
C ALA A 107 -5.90 5.82 5.21
N LEU A 108 -6.25 5.26 4.06
CA LEU A 108 -6.98 3.99 4.01
C LEU A 108 -6.13 2.84 4.56
N CYS A 109 -4.84 2.82 4.25
CA CYS A 109 -3.94 1.80 4.78
C CYS A 109 -3.83 1.90 6.30
N LEU A 110 -3.72 3.12 6.83
CA LEU A 110 -3.67 3.32 8.27
C LEU A 110 -4.98 2.90 8.93
N GLY A 111 -6.11 3.20 8.29
CA GLY A 111 -7.40 2.75 8.78
C GLY A 111 -7.50 1.24 8.83
N LEU A 112 -6.99 0.58 7.79
CA LEU A 112 -6.98 -0.87 7.77
C LEU A 112 -6.06 -1.44 8.86
N ALA A 113 -4.89 -0.84 9.06
CA ALA A 113 -3.98 -1.28 10.11
C ALA A 113 -4.63 -1.13 11.49
N TRP A 114 -5.32 -0.02 11.70
CA TRP A 114 -6.05 0.21 12.94
C TRP A 114 -7.11 -0.85 13.15
N ALA A 115 -7.90 -1.13 12.12
CA ALA A 115 -8.98 -2.13 12.20
C ALA A 115 -8.44 -3.54 12.38
N SER A 116 -7.17 -3.75 12.10
CA SER A 116 -6.54 -5.07 12.16
C SER A 116 -5.71 -5.27 13.43
N ARG A 117 -5.90 -4.41 14.43
CA ARG A 117 -5.17 -4.55 15.69
C ARG A 117 -5.45 -5.90 16.33
N PRO A 118 -4.45 -6.47 17.02
CA PRO A 118 -4.68 -7.75 17.69
C PRO A 118 -5.74 -7.64 18.79
N ALA A 119 -6.65 -8.60 18.81
CA ALA A 119 -7.74 -8.60 19.77
C ALA A 119 -7.24 -8.83 21.20
N GLN A 120 -6.16 -9.58 21.37
CA GLN A 120 -5.67 -9.87 22.70
C GLN A 120 -5.17 -8.64 23.44
N GLU A 121 -4.89 -7.55 22.74
CA GLU A 121 -4.54 -6.32 23.43
C GLU A 121 -5.66 -5.84 24.33
N VAL A 122 -6.88 -6.14 23.94
CA VAL A 122 -8.03 -5.79 24.74
C VAL A 122 -8.27 -6.81 25.83
N SER A 123 -8.13 -8.07 25.48
CA SER A 123 -8.52 -9.14 26.39
C SER A 123 -7.57 -9.31 27.56
N THR A 124 -6.37 -8.79 27.47
CA THR A 124 -5.41 -8.94 28.58
C THR A 124 -5.64 -7.93 29.71
N ARG A 125 -6.63 -7.07 29.56
CA ARG A 125 -6.95 -6.12 30.64
C ARG A 125 -7.96 -6.66 31.62
#